data_378a3d2777442c82282e18f0f3bb6d6b
#
_entry.id   378a3d2777442c82282e18f0f3bb6d6b
#
_cell.length_a   1.000
_cell.length_b   1.000
_cell.length_c   1.000
_cell.angle_alpha   90.00
_cell.angle_beta   90.00
_cell.angle_gamma   90.00
#
_symmetry.space_group_name_H-M   'P 1'
#
loop_
_entity.id
_entity.type
_entity.pdbx_description
1 polymer ?
#
loop_
_entity_poly.entity_id
_entity_poly.type
_entity_poly.pdbx_seq_one_letter_code
_entity_poly.pdbx_strand_id
1 'polypeptide(L)'
;MKKIKRIDVIAIVSIIIFAFSITPITFQNDTYYTIAIGKHILENGIDMQDPFSWHENLPYTYPHWAYDTGTYIIYNLGENIGIGGFTAVYIATVVLSVILGIVIYLVNSKLSKNNIISFLVTLGVLYLLKNYIAARAQLVTFILFALTILFIENYI
;
A
#
# COMPACT_ATOMS: atom_id res chain seq x y z
N MET A 1 -15.64 -25.17 -5.01
CA MET A 1 -14.85 -24.44 -3.99
C MET A 1 -13.76 -25.36 -3.43
N LYS A 2 -12.46 -25.03 -3.58
CA LYS A 2 -11.37 -25.80 -2.95
C LYS A 2 -11.47 -25.66 -1.43
N LYS A 3 -11.51 -26.78 -0.72
CA LYS A 3 -11.49 -26.77 0.76
C LYS A 3 -10.21 -26.08 1.25
N ILE A 4 -10.32 -24.99 2.00
CA ILE A 4 -9.18 -24.27 2.58
C ILE A 4 -8.45 -25.27 3.49
N LYS A 5 -7.19 -25.54 3.20
CA LYS A 5 -6.37 -26.45 4.01
C LYS A 5 -5.89 -25.69 5.25
N ARG A 6 -5.70 -26.41 6.38
CA ARG A 6 -5.16 -25.80 7.62
C ARG A 6 -3.84 -25.05 7.38
N ILE A 7 -3.02 -25.54 6.45
CA ILE A 7 -1.75 -24.91 6.09
C ILE A 7 -1.94 -23.52 5.43
N ASP A 8 -3.01 -23.31 4.67
CA ASP A 8 -3.31 -22.01 4.06
C ASP A 8 -3.68 -20.98 5.12
N VAL A 9 -4.44 -21.39 6.13
CA VAL A 9 -4.81 -20.52 7.25
C VAL A 9 -3.57 -20.10 8.04
N ILE A 10 -2.70 -21.04 8.35
CA ILE A 10 -1.44 -20.75 9.07
C ILE A 10 -0.56 -19.81 8.24
N ALA A 11 -0.42 -20.07 6.94
CA ALA A 11 0.36 -19.23 6.04
C ALA A 11 -0.18 -17.79 6.00
N ILE A 12 -1.49 -17.62 5.84
CA ILE A 12 -2.12 -16.29 5.78
C ILE A 12 -1.94 -15.55 7.11
N VAL A 13 -2.18 -16.19 8.25
CA VAL A 13 -1.99 -15.57 9.57
C VAL A 13 -0.53 -15.15 9.77
N SER A 14 0.42 -16.01 9.39
CA SER A 14 1.85 -15.68 9.47
C SER A 14 2.24 -14.52 8.56
N ILE A 15 1.68 -14.43 7.34
CA ILE A 15 1.89 -13.33 6.41
C ILE A 15 1.35 -12.03 7.00
N ILE A 16 0.17 -12.04 7.62
CA ILE A 16 -0.43 -10.87 8.28
C ILE A 16 0.50 -10.36 9.38
N ILE A 17 0.95 -11.26 10.27
CA ILE A 17 1.85 -10.90 11.37
C ILE A 17 3.18 -10.36 10.82
N PHE A 18 3.73 -10.97 9.77
CA PHE A 18 4.96 -10.54 9.16
C PHE A 18 4.83 -9.19 8.47
N ALA A 19 3.78 -8.98 7.68
CA ALA A 19 3.50 -7.70 7.03
C ALA A 19 3.34 -6.57 8.06
N PHE A 20 2.62 -6.82 9.15
CA PHE A 20 2.53 -5.88 10.28
C PHE A 20 3.92 -5.55 10.86
N SER A 21 4.76 -6.56 11.09
CA SER A 21 6.06 -6.40 11.73
C SER A 21 7.08 -5.62 10.89
N ILE A 22 6.98 -5.69 9.55
CA ILE A 22 7.90 -4.97 8.63
C ILE A 22 7.39 -3.59 8.21
N THR A 23 6.14 -3.23 8.52
CA THR A 23 5.59 -1.91 8.19
C THR A 23 6.17 -0.86 9.16
N PRO A 24 6.90 0.15 8.67
CA PRO A 24 7.55 1.12 9.53
C PRO A 24 6.52 2.05 10.20
N ILE A 25 6.77 2.33 11.48
CA ILE A 25 5.95 3.28 12.27
C ILE A 25 6.32 4.74 11.90
N THR A 26 7.57 4.95 11.47
CA THR A 26 8.06 6.28 11.10
C THR A 26 7.70 6.62 9.67
N PHE A 27 7.23 7.85 9.46
CA PHE A 27 6.91 8.36 8.13
C PHE A 27 8.15 8.98 7.48
N GLN A 28 8.21 8.84 6.17
CA GLN A 28 9.20 9.51 5.34
C GLN A 28 8.68 10.90 4.96
N ASN A 29 9.59 11.81 4.58
CA ASN A 29 9.24 13.17 4.18
C ASN A 29 8.16 13.22 3.08
N ASP A 30 8.20 12.26 2.15
CA ASP A 30 7.22 12.17 1.07
C ASP A 30 5.79 11.95 1.56
N THR A 31 5.59 11.27 2.72
CA THR A 31 4.26 11.06 3.28
C THR A 31 3.62 12.38 3.72
N TYR A 32 4.41 13.27 4.32
CA TYR A 32 3.92 14.60 4.71
C TYR A 32 3.55 15.43 3.48
N TYR A 33 4.38 15.35 2.43
CA TYR A 33 4.11 16.02 1.17
C TYR A 33 2.85 15.47 0.49
N THR A 34 2.68 14.13 0.44
CA THR A 34 1.48 13.45 -0.06
C THR A 34 0.20 13.95 0.63
N ILE A 35 0.21 14.04 1.97
CA ILE A 35 -0.94 14.55 2.74
C ILE A 35 -1.23 16.01 2.40
N ALA A 36 -0.19 16.85 2.30
CA ALA A 36 -0.33 18.26 1.98
C ALA A 36 -0.84 18.49 0.54
N ILE A 37 -0.35 17.74 -0.43
CA ILE A 37 -0.84 17.76 -1.82
C ILE A 37 -2.30 17.29 -1.86
N GLY A 38 -2.64 16.19 -1.17
CA GLY A 38 -4.01 15.70 -1.13
C GLY A 38 -4.99 16.71 -0.57
N LYS A 39 -4.58 17.46 0.47
CA LYS A 39 -5.34 18.59 1.01
C LYS A 39 -5.54 19.68 -0.05
N HIS A 40 -4.45 20.12 -0.68
CA HIS A 40 -4.48 21.15 -1.71
C HIS A 40 -5.44 20.78 -2.86
N ILE A 41 -5.37 19.54 -3.35
CA ILE A 41 -6.25 19.06 -4.43
C ILE A 41 -7.73 19.13 -4.04
N LEU A 42 -8.09 18.79 -2.79
CA LEU A 42 -9.49 18.85 -2.34
C LEU A 42 -10.00 20.28 -2.16
N GLU A 43 -9.11 21.22 -1.80
CA GLU A 43 -9.47 22.63 -1.57
C GLU A 43 -9.47 23.47 -2.86
N ASN A 44 -8.53 23.20 -3.79
CA ASN A 44 -8.26 24.05 -4.95
C ASN A 44 -8.42 23.32 -6.29
N GLY A 45 -8.50 21.99 -6.28
CA GLY A 45 -8.48 21.20 -7.49
C GLY A 45 -7.05 20.94 -8.01
N ILE A 46 -6.96 20.39 -9.24
CA ILE A 46 -5.69 20.14 -9.92
C ILE A 46 -5.38 21.37 -10.78
N ASP A 47 -4.64 22.31 -10.24
CA ASP A 47 -4.31 23.60 -10.85
C ASP A 47 -3.00 23.60 -11.66
N MET A 48 -2.28 22.47 -11.66
CA MET A 48 -0.99 22.28 -12.36
C MET A 48 0.11 23.24 -11.91
N GLN A 49 0.02 23.77 -10.70
CA GLN A 49 1.01 24.64 -10.08
C GLN A 49 1.55 24.02 -8.81
N ASP A 50 2.82 24.33 -8.46
CA ASP A 50 3.42 23.88 -7.21
C ASP A 50 2.90 24.73 -6.03
N PRO A 51 2.06 24.17 -5.15
CA PRO A 51 1.45 24.92 -4.06
C PRO A 51 2.43 25.22 -2.91
N PHE A 52 3.63 24.61 -2.91
CA PHE A 52 4.61 24.74 -1.83
C PHE A 52 5.87 25.48 -2.26
N SER A 53 5.97 25.84 -3.54
CA SER A 53 7.08 26.66 -4.03
C SER A 53 6.87 28.12 -3.63
N TRP A 54 7.96 28.76 -3.22
CA TRP A 54 8.01 30.22 -3.06
C TRP A 54 8.16 30.97 -4.40
N HIS A 55 8.41 30.21 -5.51
CA HIS A 55 8.39 30.74 -6.86
C HIS A 55 6.96 30.76 -7.38
N GLU A 56 6.48 31.91 -7.82
CA GLU A 56 5.16 32.05 -8.43
C GLU A 56 5.09 31.31 -9.78
N ASN A 57 3.96 30.65 -10.02
CA ASN A 57 3.64 29.96 -11.29
C ASN A 57 4.63 28.83 -11.67
N LEU A 58 5.28 28.16 -10.71
CA LEU A 58 6.09 26.99 -11.00
C LEU A 58 5.17 25.82 -11.43
N PRO A 59 5.34 25.30 -12.67
CA PRO A 59 4.49 24.19 -13.12
C PRO A 59 4.76 22.93 -12.32
N TYR A 60 3.70 22.27 -11.86
CA TYR A 60 3.75 20.99 -11.17
C TYR A 60 2.71 20.02 -11.74
N THR A 61 3.15 18.80 -12.01
CA THR A 61 2.24 17.70 -12.38
C THR A 61 1.93 16.90 -11.14
N TYR A 62 0.67 16.58 -10.91
CA TYR A 62 0.22 15.76 -9.78
C TYR A 62 0.23 14.26 -10.15
N PRO A 63 1.40 13.57 -10.16
CA PRO A 63 1.52 12.23 -10.73
C PRO A 63 0.75 11.17 -9.92
N HIS A 64 0.53 11.43 -8.64
CA HIS A 64 -0.13 10.51 -7.72
C HIS A 64 -1.41 11.09 -7.13
N TRP A 65 -2.06 12.02 -7.82
CA TRP A 65 -3.20 12.80 -7.32
C TRP A 65 -4.28 11.96 -6.59
N ALA A 66 -4.63 10.78 -7.13
CA ALA A 66 -5.65 9.91 -6.53
C ALA A 66 -5.17 9.31 -5.20
N TYR A 67 -3.89 8.91 -5.14
CA TYR A 67 -3.28 8.40 -3.91
C TYR A 67 -3.13 9.50 -2.86
N ASP A 68 -2.68 10.67 -3.27
CA ASP A 68 -2.46 11.82 -2.40
C ASP A 68 -3.79 12.28 -1.77
N THR A 69 -4.84 12.42 -2.58
CA THR A 69 -6.19 12.73 -2.13
C THR A 69 -6.74 11.66 -1.19
N GLY A 70 -6.59 10.37 -1.54
CA GLY A 70 -7.02 9.27 -0.70
C GLY A 70 -6.31 9.23 0.65
N THR A 71 -5.00 9.50 0.66
CA THR A 71 -4.18 9.55 1.89
C THR A 71 -4.62 10.70 2.79
N TYR A 72 -4.90 11.88 2.23
CA TYR A 72 -5.42 13.00 3.01
C TYR A 72 -6.81 12.73 3.58
N ILE A 73 -7.71 12.10 2.81
CA ILE A 73 -9.03 11.70 3.31
C ILE A 73 -8.89 10.77 4.52
N ILE A 74 -8.00 9.77 4.45
CA ILE A 74 -7.72 8.86 5.58
C ILE A 74 -7.16 9.62 6.78
N TYR A 75 -6.21 10.54 6.54
CA TYR A 75 -5.66 11.41 7.56
C TYR A 75 -6.76 12.22 8.26
N ASN A 76 -7.59 12.91 7.50
CA ASN A 76 -8.67 13.75 8.01
C ASN A 76 -9.74 12.94 8.77
N LEU A 77 -10.08 11.74 8.29
CA LEU A 77 -10.95 10.82 9.02
C LEU A 77 -10.34 10.43 10.37
N GLY A 78 -9.04 10.14 10.43
CA GLY A 78 -8.33 9.83 11.67
C GLY A 78 -8.39 10.96 12.69
N GLU A 79 -8.23 12.21 12.23
CA GLU A 79 -8.37 13.39 13.08
C GLU A 79 -9.82 13.51 13.61
N ASN A 80 -10.81 13.37 12.73
CA ASN A 80 -12.22 13.55 13.07
C ASN A 80 -12.73 12.50 14.08
N ILE A 81 -12.25 11.26 14.01
CA ILE A 81 -12.63 10.19 14.95
C ILE A 81 -11.74 10.15 16.20
N GLY A 82 -10.74 11.01 16.29
CA GLY A 82 -9.90 11.19 17.48
C GLY A 82 -8.77 10.17 17.67
N ILE A 83 -8.47 9.32 16.66
CA ILE A 83 -7.30 8.42 16.72
C ILE A 83 -6.00 9.08 16.24
N GLY A 84 -6.10 10.27 15.64
CA GLY A 84 -5.01 11.01 15.02
C GLY A 84 -4.78 10.62 13.57
N GLY A 85 -4.55 11.62 12.70
CA GLY A 85 -4.44 11.43 11.25
C GLY A 85 -3.28 10.53 10.84
N PHE A 86 -2.11 10.72 11.43
CA PHE A 86 -0.95 9.86 11.15
C PHE A 86 -1.17 8.42 11.60
N THR A 87 -1.88 8.19 12.69
CA THR A 87 -2.25 6.83 13.12
C THR A 87 -3.14 6.16 12.09
N ALA A 88 -4.13 6.89 11.54
CA ALA A 88 -5.00 6.37 10.49
C ALA A 88 -4.22 6.03 9.21
N VAL A 89 -3.28 6.88 8.78
CA VAL A 89 -2.40 6.62 7.64
C VAL A 89 -1.51 5.41 7.88
N TYR A 90 -0.98 5.25 9.10
CA TYR A 90 -0.21 4.05 9.47
C TYR A 90 -1.06 2.78 9.37
N ILE A 91 -2.27 2.78 9.94
CA ILE A 91 -3.20 1.65 9.86
C ILE A 91 -3.51 1.29 8.40
N ALA A 92 -3.78 2.30 7.56
CA ALA A 92 -4.02 2.09 6.13
C ALA A 92 -2.80 1.47 5.44
N THR A 93 -1.58 1.93 5.77
CA THR A 93 -0.33 1.36 5.23
C THR A 93 -0.15 -0.10 5.65
N VAL A 94 -0.44 -0.45 6.91
CA VAL A 94 -0.44 -1.85 7.38
C VAL A 94 -1.44 -2.68 6.60
N VAL A 95 -2.67 -2.20 6.41
CA VAL A 95 -3.70 -2.91 5.64
C VAL A 95 -3.24 -3.15 4.20
N LEU A 96 -2.67 -2.15 3.53
CA LEU A 96 -2.12 -2.29 2.19
C LEU A 96 -0.96 -3.30 2.14
N SER A 97 -0.07 -3.29 3.14
CA SER A 97 1.03 -4.26 3.25
C SER A 97 0.53 -5.69 3.40
N VAL A 98 -0.52 -5.89 4.19
CA VAL A 98 -1.19 -7.19 4.35
C VAL A 98 -1.83 -7.63 3.04
N ILE A 99 -2.54 -6.73 2.35
CA ILE A 99 -3.14 -7.01 1.03
C ILE A 99 -2.06 -7.44 0.04
N LEU A 100 -0.94 -6.70 -0.02
CA LEU A 100 0.20 -7.05 -0.88
C LEU A 100 0.69 -8.47 -0.57
N GLY A 101 0.92 -8.80 0.70
CA GLY A 101 1.37 -10.12 1.11
C GLY A 101 0.40 -11.24 0.71
N ILE A 102 -0.91 -11.03 0.90
CA ILE A 102 -1.94 -12.00 0.51
C ILE A 102 -1.96 -12.18 -1.02
N VAL A 103 -1.92 -11.09 -1.80
CA VAL A 103 -1.94 -11.17 -3.26
C VAL A 103 -0.70 -11.91 -3.79
N ILE A 104 0.50 -11.60 -3.27
CA ILE A 104 1.73 -12.32 -3.63
C ILE A 104 1.61 -13.80 -3.28
N TYR A 105 1.05 -14.14 -2.12
CA TYR A 105 0.83 -15.53 -1.73
C TYR A 105 -0.12 -16.26 -2.71
N LEU A 106 -1.19 -15.61 -3.13
CA LEU A 106 -2.14 -16.17 -4.10
C LEU A 106 -1.47 -16.41 -5.47
N VAL A 107 -0.67 -15.46 -5.96
CA VAL A 107 0.11 -15.62 -7.18
C VAL A 107 1.06 -16.81 -7.06
N ASN A 108 1.88 -16.85 -6.01
CA ASN A 108 2.83 -17.94 -5.79
C ASN A 108 2.14 -19.29 -5.62
N SER A 109 0.98 -19.33 -4.97
CA SER A 109 0.20 -20.55 -4.77
C SER A 109 -0.35 -21.13 -6.07
N LYS A 110 -0.65 -20.26 -7.05
CA LYS A 110 -1.03 -20.70 -8.40
C LYS A 110 0.16 -21.24 -9.19
N LEU A 111 1.27 -20.52 -9.17
CA LEU A 111 2.46 -20.85 -9.95
C LEU A 111 3.15 -22.13 -9.42
N SER A 112 3.37 -22.24 -8.11
CA SER A 112 4.12 -23.37 -7.54
C SER A 112 3.28 -24.62 -7.28
N LYS A 113 1.95 -24.47 -7.17
CA LYS A 113 1.01 -25.52 -6.74
C LYS A 113 1.38 -26.17 -5.38
N ASN A 114 2.31 -25.57 -4.63
CA ASN A 114 2.80 -26.02 -3.33
C ASN A 114 2.72 -24.89 -2.32
N ASN A 115 1.86 -25.02 -1.30
CA ASN A 115 1.54 -23.96 -0.35
C ASN A 115 2.73 -23.60 0.56
N ILE A 116 3.63 -24.55 0.85
CA ILE A 116 4.83 -24.28 1.66
C ILE A 116 5.82 -23.43 0.87
N ILE A 117 6.09 -23.81 -0.36
CA ILE A 117 6.97 -23.04 -1.25
C ILE A 117 6.39 -21.63 -1.47
N SER A 118 5.08 -21.55 -1.74
CA SER A 118 4.38 -20.26 -1.92
C SER A 118 4.54 -19.37 -0.70
N PHE A 119 4.39 -19.92 0.49
CA PHE A 119 4.56 -19.19 1.75
C PHE A 119 5.99 -18.67 1.92
N LEU A 120 7.00 -19.53 1.75
CA LEU A 120 8.41 -19.16 1.90
C LEU A 120 8.82 -18.09 0.89
N VAL A 121 8.41 -18.25 -0.38
CA VAL A 121 8.70 -17.24 -1.43
C VAL A 121 8.01 -15.93 -1.10
N THR A 122 6.77 -15.95 -0.61
CA THR A 122 6.05 -14.72 -0.21
C THR A 122 6.76 -13.98 0.91
N LEU A 123 7.22 -14.68 1.95
CA LEU A 123 7.99 -14.06 3.02
C LEU A 123 9.31 -13.45 2.50
N GLY A 124 10.00 -14.17 1.61
CA GLY A 124 11.22 -13.68 0.96
C GLY A 124 10.98 -12.40 0.17
N VAL A 125 9.92 -12.37 -0.65
CA VAL A 125 9.55 -11.18 -1.43
C VAL A 125 9.19 -10.00 -0.52
N LEU A 126 8.37 -10.21 0.50
CA LEU A 126 8.01 -9.16 1.46
C LEU A 126 9.25 -8.63 2.19
N TYR A 127 10.17 -9.50 2.57
CA TYR A 127 11.43 -9.09 3.20
C TYR A 127 12.29 -8.23 2.28
N LEU A 128 12.38 -8.58 0.99
CA LEU A 128 13.10 -7.76 0.00
C LEU A 128 12.42 -6.40 -0.21
N LEU A 129 11.09 -6.37 -0.17
CA LEU A 129 10.29 -5.15 -0.34
C LEU A 129 10.19 -4.29 0.92
N LYS A 130 10.67 -4.73 2.09
CA LYS A 130 10.47 -4.04 3.38
C LYS A 130 10.82 -2.55 3.38
N ASN A 131 11.87 -2.15 2.64
CA ASN A 131 12.32 -0.77 2.56
C ASN A 131 11.43 0.10 1.63
N TYR A 132 10.57 -0.54 0.84
CA TYR A 132 9.60 0.10 -0.07
C TYR A 132 8.17 0.05 0.48
N ILE A 133 7.94 -0.71 1.56
CA ILE A 133 6.67 -0.75 2.29
C ILE A 133 6.60 0.51 3.16
N ALA A 134 5.96 1.53 2.63
CA ALA A 134 5.79 2.83 3.27
C ALA A 134 4.47 3.46 2.81
N ALA A 135 4.04 4.55 3.46
CA ALA A 135 2.86 5.32 3.07
C ALA A 135 3.15 6.14 1.80
N ARG A 136 3.30 5.45 0.68
CA ARG A 136 3.62 5.97 -0.66
C ARG A 136 2.76 5.30 -1.73
N ALA A 137 2.49 6.00 -2.82
CA ALA A 137 1.78 5.46 -4.00
C ALA A 137 2.42 4.17 -4.55
N GLN A 138 3.72 4.00 -4.38
CA GLN A 138 4.47 2.83 -4.81
C GLN A 138 3.94 1.52 -4.21
N LEU A 139 3.46 1.52 -2.97
CA LEU A 139 2.88 0.33 -2.32
C LEU A 139 1.61 -0.13 -3.07
N VAL A 140 0.76 0.81 -3.50
CA VAL A 140 -0.43 0.51 -4.32
C VAL A 140 -0.01 -0.03 -5.68
N THR A 141 1.04 0.52 -6.29
CA THR A 141 1.58 0.03 -7.57
C THR A 141 2.02 -1.43 -7.47
N PHE A 142 2.68 -1.84 -6.40
CA PHE A 142 3.06 -3.25 -6.19
C PHE A 142 1.85 -4.17 -6.07
N ILE A 143 0.79 -3.73 -5.38
CA ILE A 143 -0.46 -4.48 -5.26
C ILE A 143 -1.10 -4.65 -6.64
N LEU A 144 -1.25 -3.56 -7.40
CA LEU A 144 -1.85 -3.59 -8.73
C LEU A 144 -1.05 -4.46 -9.70
N PHE A 145 0.27 -4.40 -9.65
CA PHE A 145 1.14 -5.25 -10.45
C PHE A 145 0.95 -6.75 -10.12
N ALA A 146 0.95 -7.09 -8.82
CA ALA A 146 0.72 -8.47 -8.39
C ALA A 146 -0.69 -8.96 -8.75
N LEU A 147 -1.72 -8.11 -8.65
CA LEU A 147 -3.08 -8.41 -9.09
C LEU A 147 -3.13 -8.65 -10.59
N THR A 148 -2.43 -7.85 -11.40
CA THR A 148 -2.34 -8.04 -12.86
C THR A 148 -1.80 -9.43 -13.19
N ILE A 149 -0.71 -9.86 -12.53
CA ILE A 149 -0.18 -11.22 -12.70
C ILE A 149 -1.24 -12.26 -12.32
N LEU A 150 -1.92 -12.07 -11.18
CA LEU A 150 -2.95 -13.00 -10.71
C LEU A 150 -4.11 -13.12 -11.70
N PHE A 151 -4.54 -12.01 -12.33
CA PHE A 151 -5.58 -12.02 -13.35
C PHE A 151 -5.13 -12.73 -14.62
N ILE A 152 -3.92 -12.47 -15.10
CA ILE A 152 -3.36 -13.15 -16.26
C ILE A 152 -3.31 -14.66 -16.01
N GLU A 153 -2.78 -15.09 -14.88
CA GLU A 153 -2.71 -16.51 -14.49
C GLU A 153 -4.10 -17.17 -14.30
N ASN A 154 -5.15 -16.38 -14.08
CA ASN A 154 -6.52 -16.90 -14.02
C ASN A 154 -7.15 -17.08 -15.40
N TYR A 155 -6.65 -16.33 -16.39
CA TYR A 155 -7.22 -16.32 -17.74
C TYR A 155 -6.58 -17.38 -18.65
N ILE A 156 -5.33 -17.74 -18.41
CA ILE A 156 -4.60 -18.78 -19.12
C ILE A 156 -4.95 -20.16 -18.53
#